data_4a36376a8b0041ce86c89e42d70be2d0
#
_entry.id   4a36376a8b0041ce86c89e42d70be2d0
#
_cell.length_a   1.000
_cell.length_b   1.000
_cell.length_c   1.000
_cell.angle_alpha   90.00
_cell.angle_beta   90.00
_cell.angle_gamma   90.00
#
_symmetry.space_group_name_H-M   'P 1'
#
loop_
_entity.id
_entity.type
_entity.pdbx_description
1 polymer ?
#
loop_
_entity_poly.entity_id
_entity_poly.type
_entity_poly.pdbx_seq_one_letter_code
_entity_poly.pdbx_strand_id
1 'polypeptide(L)'
;MNKPLASKLTVKPETNVFANAPAGLMHVFVHDYKLMASIGIHPHEKINKQNIIVSVDLSIEDNAVSSPGDVPQQISDVVCYENITNLISDLVELKHIDLVEQLAEEIAQLCLNLPGVTLARVKVAKPDAIETAGSVGVTIERFKTF
;
A
#
# COMPACT_ATOMS: atom_id res chain seq x y z
N MET A 1 21.71 -5.90 -29.70
CA MET A 1 20.55 -5.29 -29.56
C MET A 1 19.75 -5.44 -28.35
N ASN A 2 20.18 -6.08 -27.33
CA ASN A 2 19.44 -6.28 -26.09
C ASN A 2 19.70 -5.18 -25.07
N LYS A 3 20.19 -4.02 -25.51
CA LYS A 3 20.53 -2.95 -24.60
C LYS A 3 19.37 -2.49 -23.72
N PRO A 4 18.15 -2.32 -24.22
CA PRO A 4 17.05 -1.93 -23.34
C PRO A 4 16.80 -2.93 -22.21
N LEU A 5 16.85 -4.21 -22.54
CA LEU A 5 16.67 -5.26 -21.55
C LEU A 5 17.85 -5.31 -20.59
N ALA A 6 19.07 -5.21 -21.10
CA ALA A 6 20.26 -5.18 -20.27
C ALA A 6 20.25 -3.99 -19.32
N SER A 7 19.82 -2.82 -19.78
CA SER A 7 19.69 -1.65 -18.93
C SER A 7 18.70 -1.87 -17.79
N LYS A 8 17.57 -2.52 -18.08
CA LYS A 8 16.60 -2.85 -17.05
C LYS A 8 17.17 -3.81 -16.01
N LEU A 9 17.96 -4.76 -16.45
CA LEU A 9 18.57 -5.75 -15.58
C LEU A 9 19.67 -5.16 -14.69
N THR A 10 20.20 -3.99 -15.04
CA THR A 10 21.20 -3.31 -14.23
C THR A 10 20.61 -2.39 -13.17
N VAL A 11 19.30 -2.25 -13.12
CA VAL A 11 18.64 -1.50 -12.03
C VAL A 11 19.01 -2.17 -10.72
N LYS A 12 19.46 -1.38 -9.78
CA LYS A 12 19.93 -1.88 -8.51
C LYS A 12 18.75 -2.33 -7.65
N PRO A 13 18.68 -3.61 -7.27
CA PRO A 13 17.56 -4.11 -6.50
C PRO A 13 17.53 -3.57 -5.06
N GLU A 14 18.68 -3.16 -4.54
CA GLU A 14 18.75 -2.62 -3.19
C GLU A 14 18.23 -1.20 -3.06
N THR A 15 17.93 -0.54 -4.17
CA THR A 15 17.41 0.81 -4.12
C THR A 15 15.99 0.79 -3.55
N ASN A 16 15.81 1.43 -2.40
CA ASN A 16 14.50 1.62 -1.83
C ASN A 16 13.83 2.80 -2.53
N VAL A 17 12.88 2.49 -3.42
CA VAL A 17 12.20 3.52 -4.19
C VAL A 17 11.25 4.36 -3.34
N PHE A 18 10.83 3.87 -2.18
CA PHE A 18 9.91 4.59 -1.31
C PHE A 18 10.62 5.69 -0.52
N ALA A 19 11.78 5.38 0.06
CA ALA A 19 12.62 6.40 0.68
C ALA A 19 13.71 6.77 -0.32
N ASN A 20 13.66 7.98 -0.83
CA ASN A 20 14.54 8.44 -1.89
C ASN A 20 14.94 9.88 -1.64
N ALA A 21 16.06 10.08 -0.95
CA ALA A 21 16.53 11.40 -0.58
C ALA A 21 16.79 12.30 -1.80
N PRO A 22 17.44 11.82 -2.88
CA PRO A 22 17.62 12.67 -4.07
C PRO A 22 16.31 13.17 -4.68
N ALA A 23 15.24 12.41 -4.54
CA ALA A 23 13.91 12.81 -5.01
C ALA A 23 13.09 13.57 -3.96
N GLY A 24 13.64 13.75 -2.75
CA GLY A 24 12.94 14.43 -1.67
C GLY A 24 11.77 13.62 -1.10
N LEU A 25 11.94 12.30 -0.96
CA LEU A 25 10.88 11.41 -0.54
C LEU A 25 11.29 10.59 0.68
N MET A 26 10.34 10.39 1.58
CA MET A 26 10.45 9.44 2.70
C MET A 26 9.46 8.31 2.53
N HIS A 27 9.72 7.21 3.22
CA HIS A 27 8.89 6.01 3.23
C HIS A 27 8.04 5.98 4.50
N VAL A 28 6.74 6.00 4.31
CA VAL A 28 5.77 5.81 5.40
C VAL A 28 5.04 4.50 5.14
N PHE A 29 4.83 3.69 6.17
CA PHE A 29 4.26 2.38 5.95
C PHE A 29 3.39 1.92 7.12
N VAL A 30 2.45 1.04 6.79
CA VAL A 30 1.70 0.22 7.73
C VAL A 30 1.83 -1.21 7.22
N HIS A 31 2.46 -2.08 8.00
CA HIS A 31 2.66 -3.47 7.62
C HIS A 31 1.83 -4.41 8.47
N ASP A 32 1.30 -5.44 7.82
CA ASP A 32 0.58 -6.55 8.46
C ASP A 32 -0.62 -6.10 9.29
N TYR A 33 -1.39 -5.15 8.75
CA TYR A 33 -2.64 -4.73 9.37
C TYR A 33 -3.68 -5.83 9.17
N LYS A 34 -4.14 -6.39 10.28
CA LYS A 34 -5.05 -7.54 10.29
C LYS A 34 -6.47 -7.08 10.53
N LEU A 35 -7.39 -7.53 9.70
CA LEU A 35 -8.81 -7.23 9.86
C LEU A 35 -9.68 -8.32 9.21
N MET A 36 -10.97 -8.26 9.52
CA MET A 36 -11.96 -9.17 8.93
C MET A 36 -12.63 -8.46 7.76
N ALA A 37 -12.82 -9.17 6.65
CA ALA A 37 -13.46 -8.61 5.47
C ALA A 37 -14.34 -9.63 4.77
N SER A 38 -15.42 -9.13 4.15
CA SER A 38 -16.23 -9.93 3.23
C SER A 38 -15.61 -9.81 1.84
N ILE A 39 -14.90 -10.86 1.43
CA ILE A 39 -14.10 -10.80 0.20
C ILE A 39 -14.01 -12.18 -0.44
N GLY A 40 -14.13 -12.24 -1.77
CA GLY A 40 -13.98 -13.44 -2.56
C GLY A 40 -15.17 -13.74 -3.45
N ILE A 41 -14.95 -14.57 -4.48
CA ILE A 41 -15.96 -14.94 -5.47
C ILE A 41 -16.74 -16.20 -5.11
N HIS A 42 -16.21 -17.00 -4.18
CA HIS A 42 -16.88 -18.25 -3.82
C HIS A 42 -18.08 -18.02 -2.92
N PRO A 43 -19.14 -18.88 -3.02
CA PRO A 43 -20.35 -18.66 -2.21
C PRO A 43 -20.10 -18.54 -0.72
N HIS A 44 -19.21 -19.37 -0.16
CA HIS A 44 -18.92 -19.31 1.28
C HIS A 44 -18.22 -18.02 1.69
N GLU A 45 -17.48 -17.40 0.77
CA GLU A 45 -16.79 -16.12 1.01
C GLU A 45 -17.78 -14.95 1.05
N LYS A 46 -18.93 -15.10 0.42
CA LYS A 46 -19.98 -14.07 0.42
C LYS A 46 -20.87 -14.14 1.66
N ILE A 47 -20.84 -15.25 2.37
CA ILE A 47 -21.66 -15.47 3.58
C ILE A 47 -20.88 -15.08 4.83
N ASN A 48 -19.60 -15.45 4.88
CA ASN A 48 -18.76 -15.26 6.06
C ASN A 48 -17.60 -14.32 5.78
N LYS A 49 -17.32 -13.43 6.71
CA LYS A 49 -16.09 -12.65 6.70
C LYS A 49 -14.89 -13.55 6.95
N GLN A 50 -13.75 -13.14 6.45
CA GLN A 50 -12.50 -13.86 6.67
C GLN A 50 -11.38 -12.89 7.03
N ASN A 51 -10.29 -13.43 7.59
CA ASN A 51 -9.11 -12.65 7.90
C ASN A 51 -8.46 -12.18 6.61
N ILE A 52 -8.04 -10.92 6.61
CA ILE A 52 -7.13 -10.38 5.60
C ILE A 52 -5.99 -9.65 6.30
N ILE A 53 -4.88 -9.56 5.60
CA ILE A 53 -3.70 -8.84 6.08
C ILE A 53 -3.32 -7.84 5.00
N VAL A 54 -3.27 -6.57 5.38
CA VAL A 54 -2.98 -5.48 4.44
C VAL A 54 -1.69 -4.80 4.84
N SER A 55 -0.81 -4.59 3.86
CA SER A 55 0.40 -3.79 4.03
C SER A 55 0.41 -2.67 3.01
N VAL A 56 0.78 -1.48 3.45
CA VAL A 56 0.84 -0.28 2.62
C VAL A 56 2.19 0.37 2.79
N ASP A 57 2.84 0.67 1.67
CA ASP A 57 4.08 1.43 1.62
C ASP A 57 3.84 2.66 0.75
N LEU A 58 4.22 3.82 1.26
CA LEU A 58 3.99 5.10 0.59
C LEU A 58 5.30 5.87 0.44
N SER A 59 5.49 6.52 -0.72
CA SER A 59 6.49 7.58 -0.85
C SER A 59 5.77 8.91 -0.63
N ILE A 60 6.30 9.70 0.27
CA ILE A 60 5.72 10.99 0.68
C ILE A 60 6.80 12.05 0.64
N GLU A 61 6.43 13.27 0.25
CA GLU A 61 7.34 14.40 0.24
C GLU A 61 8.02 14.58 1.59
N ASP A 62 9.34 14.78 1.56
CA ASP A 62 10.18 14.97 2.73
C ASP A 62 10.96 16.27 2.61
N ASN A 63 10.48 17.32 3.24
CA ASN A 63 11.10 18.62 3.18
C ASN A 63 12.41 18.70 3.97
N ALA A 64 12.63 17.79 4.92
CA ALA A 64 13.83 17.80 5.73
C ALA A 64 15.09 17.42 4.94
N VAL A 65 14.95 16.83 3.76
CA VAL A 65 16.09 16.51 2.87
C VAL A 65 16.85 17.78 2.50
N SER A 66 16.13 18.82 2.07
CA SER A 66 16.74 20.11 1.67
C SER A 66 16.78 21.13 2.80
N SER A 67 15.99 20.92 3.83
CA SER A 67 15.90 21.79 4.99
C SER A 67 15.88 20.96 6.27
N PRO A 68 17.05 20.50 6.78
CA PRO A 68 17.10 19.54 7.88
C PRO A 68 16.35 19.95 9.16
N GLY A 69 16.10 21.24 9.34
CA GLY A 69 15.29 21.71 10.48
C GLY A 69 13.79 21.68 10.23
N ASP A 70 13.36 21.37 9.01
CA ASP A 70 11.95 21.37 8.61
C ASP A 70 11.30 20.01 8.83
N VAL A 71 11.36 19.55 10.07
CA VAL A 71 10.75 18.29 10.48
C VAL A 71 9.34 18.56 11.00
N PRO A 72 8.34 17.75 10.61
CA PRO A 72 6.98 17.94 11.13
C PRO A 72 6.94 17.95 12.66
N GLN A 73 6.23 18.89 13.21
CA GLN A 73 6.14 19.10 14.67
C GLN A 73 4.79 18.66 15.25
N GLN A 74 3.78 18.51 14.40
CA GLN A 74 2.42 18.18 14.83
C GLN A 74 1.86 17.06 13.96
N ILE A 75 0.94 16.27 14.52
CA ILE A 75 0.31 15.18 13.80
C ILE A 75 -0.45 15.66 12.55
N SER A 76 -0.96 16.90 12.57
CA SER A 76 -1.64 17.48 11.42
C SER A 76 -0.71 17.75 10.23
N ASP A 77 0.61 17.74 10.45
CA ASP A 77 1.60 18.02 9.42
C ASP A 77 2.05 16.77 8.69
N VAL A 78 1.58 15.61 9.10
CA VAL A 78 2.01 14.31 8.56
C VAL A 78 0.82 13.47 8.12
N VAL A 79 1.11 12.49 7.27
CA VAL A 79 0.15 11.41 6.99
C VAL A 79 0.11 10.50 8.22
N CYS A 80 -1.03 10.46 8.88
CA CYS A 80 -1.22 9.71 10.10
C CYS A 80 -1.46 8.21 9.79
N TYR A 81 -0.70 7.34 10.44
CA TYR A 81 -0.87 5.88 10.29
C TYR A 81 -2.28 5.44 10.64
N GLU A 82 -2.86 6.04 11.68
CA GLU A 82 -4.20 5.72 12.11
C GLU A 82 -5.24 6.11 11.05
N ASN A 83 -5.02 7.20 10.34
CA ASN A 83 -5.88 7.56 9.21
C ASN A 83 -5.82 6.52 8.12
N ILE A 84 -4.65 5.98 7.82
CA ILE A 84 -4.50 4.93 6.80
C ILE A 84 -5.28 3.68 7.22
N THR A 85 -5.11 3.23 8.46
CA THR A 85 -5.85 2.05 8.94
C THR A 85 -7.35 2.29 8.98
N ASN A 86 -7.79 3.48 9.35
CA ASN A 86 -9.21 3.84 9.36
C ASN A 86 -9.78 3.85 7.95
N LEU A 87 -9.07 4.39 6.97
CA LEU A 87 -9.50 4.36 5.57
C LEU A 87 -9.71 2.93 5.09
N ILE A 88 -8.79 2.04 5.42
CA ILE A 88 -8.89 0.63 5.04
C ILE A 88 -10.08 -0.04 5.74
N SER A 89 -10.23 0.15 7.03
CA SER A 89 -11.34 -0.41 7.80
C SER A 89 -12.69 0.06 7.26
N ASP A 90 -12.83 1.36 7.02
CA ASP A 90 -14.06 1.92 6.50
C ASP A 90 -14.40 1.35 5.13
N LEU A 91 -13.39 1.18 4.28
CA LEU A 91 -13.57 0.62 2.96
C LEU A 91 -14.12 -0.80 3.00
N VAL A 92 -13.55 -1.67 3.84
CA VAL A 92 -13.98 -3.07 3.92
C VAL A 92 -15.34 -3.23 4.65
N GLU A 93 -15.74 -2.25 5.45
CA GLU A 93 -17.05 -2.26 6.09
C GLU A 93 -18.19 -1.91 5.13
N LEU A 94 -17.89 -1.19 4.04
CA LEU A 94 -18.91 -0.68 3.14
C LEU A 94 -19.65 -1.77 2.37
N LYS A 95 -18.94 -2.81 1.90
CA LYS A 95 -19.54 -3.77 0.97
C LYS A 95 -18.69 -5.03 0.87
N HIS A 96 -19.28 -6.07 0.32
CA HIS A 96 -18.54 -7.24 -0.15
C HIS A 96 -17.68 -6.86 -1.36
N ILE A 97 -16.47 -7.38 -1.42
CA ILE A 97 -15.53 -7.15 -2.52
C ILE A 97 -15.19 -8.52 -3.14
N ASP A 98 -15.39 -8.66 -4.43
CA ASP A 98 -15.21 -9.95 -5.09
C ASP A 98 -13.73 -10.35 -5.18
N LEU A 99 -12.84 -9.41 -5.49
CA LEU A 99 -11.43 -9.70 -5.78
C LEU A 99 -10.50 -8.91 -4.88
N VAL A 100 -9.42 -9.57 -4.42
CA VAL A 100 -8.36 -8.88 -3.66
C VAL A 100 -7.71 -7.78 -4.50
N GLU A 101 -7.64 -7.96 -5.80
CA GLU A 101 -7.11 -6.95 -6.74
C GLU A 101 -7.92 -5.66 -6.68
N GLN A 102 -9.26 -5.77 -6.59
CA GLN A 102 -10.13 -4.60 -6.47
C GLN A 102 -9.89 -3.87 -5.15
N LEU A 103 -9.76 -4.62 -4.07
CA LEU A 103 -9.49 -4.02 -2.76
C LEU A 103 -8.14 -3.31 -2.76
N ALA A 104 -7.10 -3.96 -3.30
CA ALA A 104 -5.78 -3.36 -3.38
C ALA A 104 -5.80 -2.07 -4.18
N GLU A 105 -6.50 -2.03 -5.31
CA GLU A 105 -6.63 -0.83 -6.14
C GLU A 105 -7.34 0.30 -5.39
N GLU A 106 -8.44 0.00 -4.72
CA GLU A 106 -9.19 1.01 -3.98
C GLU A 106 -8.36 1.58 -2.83
N ILE A 107 -7.62 0.74 -2.11
CA ILE A 107 -6.71 1.20 -1.06
C ILE A 107 -5.62 2.11 -1.65
N ALA A 108 -5.02 1.69 -2.77
CA ALA A 108 -3.97 2.49 -3.42
C ALA A 108 -4.48 3.87 -3.81
N GLN A 109 -5.68 3.95 -4.38
CA GLN A 109 -6.27 5.22 -4.79
C GLN A 109 -6.58 6.13 -3.59
N LEU A 110 -7.08 5.56 -2.50
CA LEU A 110 -7.31 6.33 -1.28
C LEU A 110 -6.00 6.90 -0.73
N CYS A 111 -4.94 6.10 -0.72
CA CYS A 111 -3.64 6.55 -0.23
C CYS A 111 -3.02 7.62 -1.13
N LEU A 112 -3.15 7.48 -2.45
CA LEU A 112 -2.62 8.47 -3.40
C LEU A 112 -3.34 9.81 -3.29
N ASN A 113 -4.55 9.84 -2.75
CA ASN A 113 -5.26 11.09 -2.51
C ASN A 113 -4.83 11.81 -1.22
N LEU A 114 -4.01 11.18 -0.40
CA LEU A 114 -3.45 11.83 0.78
C LEU A 114 -2.39 12.86 0.37
N PRO A 115 -2.27 13.97 1.12
CA PRO A 115 -1.32 15.02 0.76
C PRO A 115 0.13 14.53 0.69
N GLY A 116 0.83 14.87 -0.40
CA GLY A 116 2.25 14.58 -0.56
C GLY A 116 2.58 13.16 -0.98
N VAL A 117 1.61 12.26 -1.08
CA VAL A 117 1.84 10.87 -1.50
C VAL A 117 2.01 10.82 -3.01
N THR A 118 3.10 10.21 -3.47
CA THR A 118 3.42 10.10 -4.90
C THR A 118 3.43 8.67 -5.40
N LEU A 119 3.64 7.69 -4.52
CA LEU A 119 3.71 6.27 -4.85
C LEU A 119 3.08 5.48 -3.73
N ALA A 120 2.28 4.49 -4.08
CA ALA A 120 1.69 3.56 -3.12
C ALA A 120 1.92 2.13 -3.58
N ARG A 121 2.41 1.29 -2.67
CA ARG A 121 2.43 -0.16 -2.83
C ARG A 121 1.44 -0.73 -1.83
N VAL A 122 0.54 -1.59 -2.31
CA VAL A 122 -0.48 -2.20 -1.46
C VAL A 122 -0.42 -3.71 -1.64
N LYS A 123 -0.30 -4.42 -0.53
CA LYS A 123 -0.37 -5.88 -0.48
C LYS A 123 -1.63 -6.27 0.28
N VAL A 124 -2.45 -7.12 -0.35
CA VAL A 124 -3.63 -7.71 0.31
C VAL A 124 -3.46 -9.21 0.29
N ALA A 125 -3.47 -9.83 1.45
CA ALA A 125 -3.31 -11.26 1.61
C ALA A 125 -4.49 -11.86 2.36
N LYS A 126 -4.84 -13.09 1.97
CA LYS A 126 -5.86 -13.93 2.63
C LYS A 126 -5.11 -15.11 3.25
N PRO A 127 -4.84 -15.09 4.57
CA PRO A 127 -4.03 -16.14 5.19
C PRO A 127 -4.71 -17.49 5.27
N ASP A 128 -6.05 -17.51 5.23
CA ASP A 128 -6.82 -18.74 5.44
C ASP A 128 -7.48 -19.28 4.17
N ALA A 129 -7.27 -18.62 3.02
CA ALA A 129 -8.01 -18.97 1.80
C ALA A 129 -7.65 -20.33 1.23
N ILE A 130 -6.40 -20.73 1.34
CA ILE A 130 -5.92 -22.04 0.90
C ILE A 130 -5.21 -22.68 2.09
N GLU A 131 -5.75 -23.79 2.56
CA GLU A 131 -5.28 -24.44 3.77
C GLU A 131 -3.79 -24.77 3.74
N THR A 132 -3.30 -25.20 2.58
CA THR A 132 -1.90 -25.62 2.42
C THR A 132 -0.93 -24.50 2.09
N ALA A 133 -1.41 -23.26 1.96
CA ALA A 133 -0.58 -22.08 1.74
C ALA A 133 -0.55 -21.20 3.00
N GLY A 134 0.58 -20.57 3.27
CA GLY A 134 0.68 -19.62 4.38
C GLY A 134 -0.23 -18.41 4.17
N SER A 135 -0.28 -17.91 2.95
CA SER A 135 -1.23 -16.88 2.54
C SER A 135 -1.25 -16.83 1.01
N VAL A 136 -2.30 -16.24 0.46
CA VAL A 136 -2.41 -15.93 -0.96
C VAL A 136 -2.89 -14.50 -1.12
N GLY A 137 -2.51 -13.84 -2.20
CA GLY A 137 -2.93 -12.47 -2.39
C GLY A 137 -2.20 -11.78 -3.52
N VAL A 138 -2.24 -10.45 -3.51
CA VAL A 138 -1.62 -9.61 -4.54
C VAL A 138 -0.83 -8.47 -3.92
N THR A 139 0.16 -8.00 -4.64
CA THR A 139 0.86 -6.74 -4.38
C THR A 139 0.79 -5.91 -5.65
N ILE A 140 0.37 -4.67 -5.52
CA ILE A 140 0.33 -3.72 -6.63
C ILE A 140 1.07 -2.45 -6.27
N GLU A 141 1.51 -1.71 -7.29
CA GLU A 141 2.08 -0.38 -7.13
C GLU A 141 1.38 0.59 -8.06
N ARG A 142 1.12 1.79 -7.56
CA ARG A 142 0.49 2.85 -8.34
C ARG A 142 1.19 4.17 -8.08
N PHE A 143 1.43 4.91 -9.15
CA PHE A 143 1.92 6.29 -9.07
C PHE A 143 0.75 7.25 -9.07
N LYS A 144 0.96 8.38 -8.41
CA LYS A 144 0.01 9.49 -8.53
C LYS A 144 0.06 10.02 -9.96
N THR A 145 -1.11 10.16 -10.59
CA THR A 145 -1.21 10.75 -11.91
C THR A 145 -1.55 12.23 -11.79
N PHE A 146 -0.98 13.01 -12.70
CA PHE A 146 -1.14 14.48 -12.70
C PHE A 146 -1.91 14.93 -13.92
#